data_79184d609029016688756e1183d0a797
#
_entry.id   79184d609029016688756e1183d0a797
#
_cell.length_a   1.000
_cell.length_b   1.000
_cell.length_c   1.000
_cell.angle_alpha   90.00
_cell.angle_beta   90.00
_cell.angle_gamma   90.00
#
_symmetry.space_group_name_H-M   'P 1'
#
loop_
_entity.id
_entity.type
_entity.pdbx_description
1 polymer ?
#
loop_
_entity_poly.entity_id
_entity_poly.type
_entity_poly.pdbx_seq_one_letter_code
_entity_poly.pdbx_strand_id
1 'polypeptide(L)'
;MGCLSCISLLFMLAPGGAAGADIKVSHQARSLQPGEVVLVEVESLQPLRQLRATVFGHEFPCFAEGNDFKWTGLVGIDLDTKPGRYWIKLSGSDTNGQPVTSQDELVVTAKTFPTRELTVDEKFVNPPPAAQARIKQESARVSVIFDKVSSQRYWRGPFHVPVPGPVISEFGKRSIYNGQPRSPHTGTDFQGAIGTPVKAPNAGKVVLAANLYYSGNTIIIDHGLGMYSYFGHLSAFSVHEGDEVLQDQIVGKVGATGLVTGPHLHWSVRLVGTRVDPLSLLSLLGK
;
A
#
# COMPACT_ATOMS: atom_id res chain seq x y z
N MET A 1 61.35 -41.69 40.67
CA MET A 1 61.40 -40.63 39.70
C MET A 1 60.12 -40.72 38.90
N GLY A 2 59.10 -40.02 39.29
CA GLY A 2 57.80 -39.99 38.68
C GLY A 2 57.50 -38.59 38.12
N CYS A 3 57.25 -38.48 36.84
CA CYS A 3 56.97 -37.25 36.12
C CYS A 3 55.46 -36.99 36.22
N LEU A 4 55.05 -35.90 36.90
CA LEU A 4 53.66 -35.41 36.90
C LEU A 4 53.45 -34.63 35.60
N SER A 5 52.55 -35.12 34.74
CA SER A 5 52.02 -34.35 33.61
C SER A 5 50.89 -33.47 34.08
N CYS A 6 51.06 -32.16 34.07
CA CYS A 6 49.99 -31.17 34.20
C CYS A 6 49.16 -31.14 32.90
N ILE A 7 47.90 -31.54 32.94
CA ILE A 7 46.89 -31.31 31.89
C ILE A 7 46.24 -29.97 32.20
N SER A 8 46.61 -28.95 31.39
CA SER A 8 45.90 -27.66 31.38
C SER A 8 44.58 -27.80 30.62
N LEU A 9 43.47 -27.74 31.34
CA LEU A 9 42.12 -27.72 30.79
C LEU A 9 41.83 -26.29 30.26
N LEU A 10 41.90 -26.11 28.98
CA LEU A 10 41.54 -24.86 28.31
C LEU A 10 40.01 -24.75 28.22
N PHE A 11 39.40 -23.98 29.11
CA PHE A 11 37.99 -23.63 28.99
C PHE A 11 37.83 -22.68 27.81
N MET A 12 37.35 -23.20 26.67
CA MET A 12 36.82 -22.33 25.60
C MET A 12 35.48 -21.77 26.10
N LEU A 13 35.48 -20.46 26.45
CA LEU A 13 34.24 -19.70 26.52
C LEU A 13 33.61 -19.69 25.14
N ALA A 14 32.48 -20.38 24.98
CA ALA A 14 31.61 -20.16 23.82
C ALA A 14 31.19 -18.67 23.79
N PRO A 15 31.21 -17.99 22.64
CA PRO A 15 30.70 -16.64 22.56
C PRO A 15 29.23 -16.68 22.98
N GLY A 16 28.90 -15.90 24.01
CA GLY A 16 27.53 -15.76 24.51
C GLY A 16 26.64 -15.33 23.32
N GLY A 17 25.70 -16.19 22.95
CA GLY A 17 24.67 -15.83 22.03
C GLY A 17 23.97 -14.59 22.57
N ALA A 18 23.94 -13.51 21.81
CA ALA A 18 23.12 -12.37 22.12
C ALA A 18 21.72 -12.89 22.43
N ALA A 19 21.21 -12.65 23.64
CA ALA A 19 19.82 -12.93 23.97
C ALA A 19 18.98 -12.08 23.02
N GLY A 20 18.48 -12.70 21.94
CA GLY A 20 17.62 -12.04 20.98
C GLY A 20 16.43 -11.47 21.74
N ALA A 21 16.05 -10.24 21.49
CA ALA A 21 14.84 -9.68 22.06
C ALA A 21 13.69 -10.66 21.77
N ASP A 22 12.94 -11.04 22.82
CA ASP A 22 11.77 -11.90 22.65
C ASP A 22 10.72 -11.11 21.89
N ILE A 23 10.66 -11.33 20.58
CA ILE A 23 9.74 -10.65 19.65
C ILE A 23 8.67 -11.64 19.22
N LYS A 24 7.43 -11.32 19.55
CA LYS A 24 6.27 -12.02 19.04
C LYS A 24 5.75 -11.27 17.82
N VAL A 25 5.59 -11.99 16.71
CA VAL A 25 5.02 -11.48 15.45
C VAL A 25 3.73 -12.20 15.17
N SER A 26 2.72 -11.46 14.73
CA SER A 26 1.47 -11.99 14.23
C SER A 26 0.98 -11.14 13.07
N HIS A 27 0.08 -11.70 12.25
CA HIS A 27 -0.51 -10.93 11.17
C HIS A 27 -2.02 -11.18 11.05
N GLN A 28 -2.74 -10.18 10.54
CA GLN A 28 -4.18 -10.24 10.26
C GLN A 28 -4.45 -9.71 8.86
N ALA A 29 -5.40 -10.32 8.16
CA ALA A 29 -5.89 -9.87 6.87
C ALA A 29 -7.34 -10.33 6.66
N ARG A 30 -8.09 -9.67 5.78
CA ARG A 30 -9.40 -10.15 5.31
C ARG A 30 -9.27 -11.51 4.63
N SER A 31 -8.22 -11.67 3.81
CA SER A 31 -7.73 -12.93 3.26
C SER A 31 -6.26 -12.79 2.86
N LEU A 32 -5.57 -13.91 2.63
CA LEU A 32 -4.18 -13.89 2.17
C LEU A 32 -4.12 -14.13 0.66
N GLN A 33 -4.61 -13.16 -0.12
CA GLN A 33 -4.74 -13.24 -1.58
C GLN A 33 -4.17 -11.98 -2.25
N PRO A 34 -3.85 -12.01 -3.56
CA PRO A 34 -3.46 -10.81 -4.31
C PRO A 34 -4.47 -9.66 -4.16
N GLY A 35 -3.96 -8.46 -3.89
CA GLY A 35 -4.75 -7.26 -3.64
C GLY A 35 -5.05 -6.99 -2.16
N GLU A 36 -4.73 -7.88 -1.25
CA GLU A 36 -5.04 -7.70 0.16
C GLU A 36 -3.97 -6.89 0.91
N VAL A 37 -4.43 -6.20 1.95
CA VAL A 37 -3.58 -5.58 2.98
C VAL A 37 -3.44 -6.57 4.13
N VAL A 38 -2.24 -6.70 4.65
CA VAL A 38 -1.91 -7.49 5.84
C VAL A 38 -1.46 -6.54 6.93
N LEU A 39 -2.12 -6.57 8.07
CA LEU A 39 -1.70 -5.90 9.29
C LEU A 39 -0.70 -6.81 10.00
N VAL A 40 0.52 -6.34 10.22
CA VAL A 40 1.58 -7.05 10.96
C VAL A 40 1.70 -6.42 12.33
N GLU A 41 1.47 -7.19 13.37
CA GLU A 41 1.58 -6.77 14.76
C GLU A 41 2.85 -7.37 15.37
N VAL A 42 3.60 -6.54 16.07
CA VAL A 42 4.87 -6.91 16.70
C VAL A 42 4.82 -6.50 18.18
N GLU A 43 5.00 -7.46 19.05
CA GLU A 43 5.16 -7.24 20.49
C GLU A 43 6.57 -7.66 20.92
N SER A 44 7.23 -6.83 21.73
CA SER A 44 8.56 -7.09 22.25
C SER A 44 8.60 -6.86 23.75
N LEU A 45 9.40 -7.65 24.47
CA LEU A 45 9.68 -7.44 25.89
C LEU A 45 10.64 -6.28 26.15
N GLN A 46 11.33 -5.80 25.10
CA GLN A 46 12.24 -4.66 25.15
C GLN A 46 11.78 -3.57 24.17
N PRO A 47 12.01 -2.29 24.46
CA PRO A 47 11.67 -1.22 23.53
C PRO A 47 12.48 -1.36 22.23
N LEU A 48 11.79 -1.24 21.09
CA LEU A 48 12.40 -1.32 19.77
C LEU A 48 12.46 0.05 19.09
N ARG A 49 13.31 0.15 18.07
CA ARG A 49 13.46 1.34 17.22
C ARG A 49 13.58 0.94 15.76
N GLN A 50 13.07 1.80 14.87
CA GLN A 50 13.25 1.70 13.41
C GLN A 50 12.83 0.35 12.81
N LEU A 51 11.77 -0.25 13.32
CA LEU A 51 11.32 -1.54 12.86
C LEU A 51 10.75 -1.46 11.44
N ARG A 52 11.10 -2.46 10.62
CA ARG A 52 10.66 -2.60 9.23
C ARG A 52 10.32 -4.05 8.93
N ALA A 53 9.33 -4.25 8.07
CA ALA A 53 8.94 -5.56 7.55
C ALA A 53 9.36 -5.68 6.08
N THR A 54 10.14 -6.70 5.74
CA THR A 54 10.56 -6.97 4.36
C THR A 54 9.87 -8.24 3.86
N VAL A 55 9.13 -8.12 2.78
CA VAL A 55 8.45 -9.23 2.10
C VAL A 55 8.17 -8.86 0.64
N PHE A 56 8.04 -9.81 -0.26
CA PHE A 56 7.81 -9.62 -1.70
C PHE A 56 8.83 -8.71 -2.40
N GLY A 57 10.03 -8.53 -1.83
CA GLY A 57 11.05 -7.62 -2.35
C GLY A 57 10.84 -6.14 -1.97
N HIS A 58 9.86 -5.83 -1.13
CA HIS A 58 9.58 -4.49 -0.62
C HIS A 58 9.90 -4.38 0.87
N GLU A 59 10.22 -3.16 1.30
CA GLU A 59 10.46 -2.81 2.71
C GLU A 59 9.35 -1.89 3.20
N PHE A 60 8.50 -2.39 4.08
CA PHE A 60 7.35 -1.69 4.66
C PHE A 60 7.74 -1.12 6.03
N PRO A 61 7.63 0.21 6.25
CA PRO A 61 7.87 0.81 7.55
C PRO A 61 6.86 0.31 8.59
N CYS A 62 7.35 0.03 9.80
CA CYS A 62 6.48 -0.17 10.97
C CYS A 62 6.48 1.11 11.83
N PHE A 63 5.41 1.31 12.58
CA PHE A 63 5.24 2.44 13.49
C PHE A 63 4.84 1.94 14.87
N ALA A 64 5.28 2.67 15.91
CA ALA A 64 4.96 2.34 17.30
C ALA A 64 3.50 2.70 17.63
N GLU A 65 2.83 1.82 18.38
CA GLU A 65 1.46 2.01 18.87
C GLU A 65 1.48 2.57 20.30
N GLY A 66 1.77 3.86 20.43
CA GLY A 66 1.77 4.59 21.69
C GLY A 66 2.99 4.34 22.59
N ASN A 67 3.71 3.21 22.41
CA ASN A 67 4.96 2.90 23.09
C ASN A 67 5.88 2.05 22.21
N ASP A 68 7.16 1.98 22.56
CA ASP A 68 8.18 1.28 21.76
C ASP A 68 8.16 -0.26 21.92
N PHE A 69 7.19 -0.83 22.63
CA PHE A 69 7.03 -2.28 22.83
C PHE A 69 6.03 -2.91 21.84
N LYS A 70 5.14 -2.09 21.26
CA LYS A 70 4.15 -2.52 20.29
C LYS A 70 4.30 -1.74 19.00
N TRP A 71 4.41 -2.48 17.90
CA TRP A 71 4.60 -1.92 16.57
C TRP A 71 3.61 -2.52 15.59
N THR A 72 3.22 -1.73 14.63
CA THR A 72 2.32 -2.14 13.56
C THR A 72 2.98 -1.83 12.21
N GLY A 73 2.88 -2.77 11.28
CA GLY A 73 3.23 -2.61 9.87
C GLY A 73 2.05 -2.91 8.98
N LEU A 74 1.96 -2.24 7.85
CA LEU A 74 0.99 -2.55 6.80
C LEU A 74 1.73 -3.08 5.58
N VAL A 75 1.44 -4.31 5.20
CA VAL A 75 2.05 -5.01 4.07
C VAL A 75 1.02 -5.18 2.96
N GLY A 76 1.35 -4.80 1.75
CA GLY A 76 0.51 -5.04 0.57
C GLY A 76 0.88 -6.34 -0.12
N ILE A 77 -0.11 -7.22 -0.38
CA ILE A 77 0.03 -8.33 -1.32
C ILE A 77 -0.32 -7.79 -2.70
N ASP A 78 0.69 -7.48 -3.52
CA ASP A 78 0.45 -6.88 -4.84
C ASP A 78 -0.46 -7.75 -5.71
N LEU A 79 -1.20 -7.11 -6.61
CA LEU A 79 -2.12 -7.73 -7.56
C LEU A 79 -1.51 -8.90 -8.36
N ASP A 80 -0.20 -8.83 -8.67
CA ASP A 80 0.51 -9.83 -9.46
C ASP A 80 1.29 -10.84 -8.60
N THR A 81 1.16 -10.79 -7.26
CA THR A 81 1.82 -11.74 -6.37
C THR A 81 1.34 -13.16 -6.65
N LYS A 82 2.28 -14.08 -6.83
CA LYS A 82 1.96 -15.48 -7.10
C LYS A 82 1.56 -16.20 -5.80
N PRO A 83 0.68 -17.20 -5.86
CA PRO A 83 0.44 -18.09 -4.72
C PRO A 83 1.74 -18.77 -4.28
N GLY A 84 1.91 -18.91 -2.96
CA GLY A 84 3.14 -19.52 -2.41
C GLY A 84 3.36 -19.15 -0.95
N ARG A 85 4.46 -19.64 -0.41
CA ARG A 85 4.94 -19.32 0.95
C ARG A 85 5.95 -18.20 0.87
N TYR A 86 5.77 -17.19 1.72
CA TYR A 86 6.62 -16.01 1.83
C TYR A 86 6.95 -15.77 3.29
N TRP A 87 8.05 -15.08 3.55
CA TRP A 87 8.49 -14.74 4.89
C TRP A 87 8.44 -13.22 5.07
N ILE A 88 7.65 -12.77 6.04
CA ILE A 88 7.72 -11.40 6.54
C ILE A 88 8.94 -11.36 7.45
N LYS A 89 10.02 -10.78 6.98
CA LYS A 89 11.25 -10.60 7.76
C LYS A 89 11.21 -9.24 8.44
N LEU A 90 11.30 -9.26 9.76
CA LEU A 90 11.40 -8.04 10.57
C LEU A 90 12.85 -7.71 10.86
N SER A 91 13.20 -6.45 10.77
CA SER A 91 14.50 -5.92 11.15
C SER A 91 14.34 -4.56 11.82
N GLY A 92 15.16 -4.31 12.84
CA GLY A 92 15.18 -3.08 13.61
C GLY A 92 16.33 -3.07 14.58
N SER A 93 16.24 -2.25 15.62
CA SER A 93 17.20 -2.21 16.71
C SER A 93 16.51 -2.09 18.07
N ASP A 94 17.18 -2.50 19.13
CA ASP A 94 16.80 -2.13 20.49
C ASP A 94 17.27 -0.70 20.83
N THR A 95 17.02 -0.25 22.07
CA THR A 95 17.42 1.07 22.54
C THR A 95 18.94 1.27 22.66
N ASN A 96 19.72 0.17 22.70
CA ASN A 96 21.18 0.18 22.73
C ASN A 96 21.79 0.14 21.33
N GLY A 97 20.95 0.13 20.28
CA GLY A 97 21.39 0.04 18.89
C GLY A 97 21.75 -1.39 18.44
N GLN A 98 21.48 -2.42 19.27
CA GLN A 98 21.73 -3.80 18.87
C GLN A 98 20.69 -4.24 17.85
N PRO A 99 21.10 -4.93 16.76
CA PRO A 99 20.19 -5.38 15.73
C PRO A 99 19.20 -6.42 16.28
N VAL A 100 17.94 -6.27 15.90
CA VAL A 100 16.86 -7.18 16.29
C VAL A 100 16.20 -7.68 15.01
N THR A 101 15.98 -8.99 14.92
CA THR A 101 15.34 -9.65 13.79
C THR A 101 14.32 -10.67 14.23
N SER A 102 13.26 -10.82 13.44
CA SER A 102 12.27 -11.89 13.61
C SER A 102 11.65 -12.19 12.22
N GLN A 103 10.84 -13.22 12.14
CA GLN A 103 10.12 -13.55 10.91
C GLN A 103 8.82 -14.26 11.20
N ASP A 104 7.87 -14.11 10.26
CA ASP A 104 6.58 -14.80 10.27
C ASP A 104 6.26 -15.35 8.88
N GLU A 105 5.57 -16.49 8.80
CA GLU A 105 5.23 -17.12 7.53
C GLU A 105 3.91 -16.57 7.00
N LEU A 106 3.90 -16.12 5.75
CA LEU A 106 2.74 -15.66 5.01
C LEU A 106 2.43 -16.61 3.87
N VAL A 107 1.29 -17.31 3.90
CA VAL A 107 0.88 -18.23 2.84
C VAL A 107 -0.14 -17.57 1.93
N VAL A 108 0.32 -17.10 0.76
CA VAL A 108 -0.56 -16.46 -0.24
C VAL A 108 -1.29 -17.52 -1.05
N THR A 109 -2.62 -17.42 -1.10
CA THR A 109 -3.49 -18.29 -1.89
C THR A 109 -3.89 -17.65 -3.22
N ALA A 110 -4.34 -18.48 -4.17
CA ALA A 110 -4.77 -17.97 -5.48
C ALA A 110 -6.06 -17.13 -5.37
N LYS A 111 -6.14 -16.08 -6.20
CA LYS A 111 -7.36 -15.29 -6.41
C LYS A 111 -7.68 -15.24 -7.90
N THR A 112 -8.92 -15.54 -8.25
CA THR A 112 -9.43 -15.36 -9.61
C THR A 112 -10.15 -14.02 -9.71
N PHE A 113 -9.70 -13.18 -10.64
CA PHE A 113 -10.35 -11.89 -10.90
C PHE A 113 -11.28 -12.02 -12.11
N PRO A 114 -12.51 -11.47 -12.03
CA PRO A 114 -13.46 -11.52 -13.15
C PRO A 114 -12.94 -10.73 -14.34
N THR A 115 -13.30 -11.18 -15.55
CA THR A 115 -12.98 -10.49 -16.81
C THR A 115 -14.26 -9.92 -17.41
N ARG A 116 -14.18 -8.71 -17.97
CA ARG A 116 -15.26 -8.08 -18.76
C ARG A 116 -14.74 -7.63 -20.12
N GLU A 117 -15.60 -7.66 -21.11
CA GLU A 117 -15.34 -7.06 -22.42
C GLU A 117 -16.09 -5.72 -22.54
N LEU A 118 -15.42 -4.73 -23.08
CA LEU A 118 -15.98 -3.39 -23.31
C LEU A 118 -15.63 -2.89 -24.70
N THR A 119 -16.59 -2.24 -25.33
CA THR A 119 -16.35 -1.41 -26.50
C THR A 119 -16.10 0.02 -26.05
N VAL A 120 -14.95 0.58 -26.41
CA VAL A 120 -14.52 1.94 -26.04
C VAL A 120 -14.04 2.69 -27.30
N ASP A 121 -13.93 4.02 -27.21
CA ASP A 121 -13.34 4.85 -28.26
C ASP A 121 -11.92 4.36 -28.59
N GLU A 122 -11.62 4.20 -29.88
CA GLU A 122 -10.35 3.65 -30.38
C GLU A 122 -9.12 4.42 -29.90
N LYS A 123 -9.23 5.73 -29.67
CA LYS A 123 -8.14 6.56 -29.13
C LYS A 123 -7.65 6.09 -27.73
N PHE A 124 -8.48 5.36 -26.98
CA PHE A 124 -8.07 4.79 -25.68
C PHE A 124 -7.49 3.38 -25.79
N VAL A 125 -7.72 2.73 -26.94
CA VAL A 125 -7.14 1.42 -27.25
C VAL A 125 -5.79 1.61 -27.95
N ASN A 126 -5.76 2.47 -28.98
CA ASN A 126 -4.59 2.81 -29.78
C ASN A 126 -4.38 4.33 -29.77
N PRO A 127 -3.78 4.89 -28.70
CA PRO A 127 -3.58 6.34 -28.61
C PRO A 127 -2.68 6.86 -29.74
N PRO A 128 -2.99 8.04 -30.32
CA PRO A 128 -2.12 8.66 -31.32
C PRO A 128 -0.75 9.00 -30.73
N PRO A 129 0.31 9.16 -31.58
CA PRO A 129 1.69 9.37 -31.10
C PRO A 129 1.86 10.50 -30.07
N ALA A 130 1.18 11.63 -30.25
CA ALA A 130 1.21 12.74 -29.30
C ALA A 130 0.64 12.34 -27.92
N ALA A 131 -0.45 11.57 -27.90
CA ALA A 131 -1.02 11.04 -26.65
C ALA A 131 -0.11 10.00 -25.99
N GLN A 132 0.58 9.15 -26.77
CA GLN A 132 1.54 8.18 -26.24
C GLN A 132 2.71 8.84 -25.48
N ALA A 133 3.24 9.94 -26.03
CA ALA A 133 4.29 10.72 -25.35
C ALA A 133 3.78 11.30 -24.01
N ARG A 134 2.58 11.89 -24.01
CA ARG A 134 1.91 12.38 -22.81
C ARG A 134 1.69 11.26 -21.78
N ILE A 135 1.12 10.13 -22.19
CA ILE A 135 0.87 8.97 -21.31
C ILE A 135 2.17 8.50 -20.65
N LYS A 136 3.27 8.41 -21.43
CA LYS A 136 4.59 8.00 -20.91
C LYS A 136 5.10 8.96 -19.83
N GLN A 137 5.00 10.27 -20.07
CA GLN A 137 5.43 11.28 -19.10
C GLN A 137 4.58 11.24 -17.82
N GLU A 138 3.26 11.14 -17.96
CA GLU A 138 2.32 11.06 -16.85
C GLU A 138 2.55 9.80 -16.00
N SER A 139 2.71 8.64 -16.66
CA SER A 139 3.02 7.38 -15.98
C SER A 139 4.33 7.44 -15.21
N ALA A 140 5.38 8.03 -15.79
CA ALA A 140 6.66 8.23 -15.12
C ALA A 140 6.53 9.16 -13.88
N ARG A 141 5.77 10.27 -14.00
CA ARG A 141 5.49 11.17 -12.88
C ARG A 141 4.78 10.46 -11.73
N VAL A 142 3.74 9.69 -12.04
CA VAL A 142 2.97 8.94 -11.04
C VAL A 142 3.81 7.83 -10.40
N SER A 143 4.66 7.12 -11.18
CA SER A 143 5.58 6.11 -10.64
C SER A 143 6.54 6.72 -9.61
N VAL A 144 7.18 7.83 -9.95
CA VAL A 144 8.10 8.56 -9.03
C VAL A 144 7.40 8.98 -7.72
N ILE A 145 6.10 9.29 -7.77
CA ILE A 145 5.33 9.58 -6.55
C ILE A 145 5.19 8.33 -5.69
N PHE A 146 4.78 7.20 -6.28
CA PHE A 146 4.54 5.96 -5.53
C PHE A 146 5.82 5.26 -5.05
N ASP A 147 6.97 5.57 -5.64
CA ASP A 147 8.28 5.06 -5.22
C ASP A 147 8.80 5.75 -3.94
N LYS A 148 8.20 6.87 -3.54
CA LYS A 148 8.61 7.60 -2.33
C LYS A 148 7.97 6.96 -1.10
N VAL A 149 8.78 6.78 -0.05
CA VAL A 149 8.33 6.33 1.26
C VAL A 149 8.72 7.41 2.27
N SER A 150 7.73 8.26 2.64
CA SER A 150 7.94 9.27 3.68
C SER A 150 8.04 8.60 5.05
N SER A 151 8.90 9.13 5.94
CA SER A 151 9.04 8.62 7.31
C SER A 151 7.92 9.08 8.23
N GLN A 152 7.16 10.08 7.83
CA GLN A 152 6.06 10.65 8.61
C GLN A 152 4.77 9.87 8.35
N ARG A 153 4.03 9.52 9.41
CA ARG A 153 2.65 9.03 9.34
C ARG A 153 1.70 10.21 9.54
N TYR A 154 0.94 10.57 8.50
CA TYR A 154 -0.06 11.65 8.60
C TYR A 154 -1.39 11.14 9.12
N TRP A 155 -1.79 9.91 8.74
CA TRP A 155 -3.07 9.31 9.11
C TRP A 155 -3.12 8.89 10.59
N ARG A 156 -4.33 8.98 11.16
CA ARG A 156 -4.64 8.53 12.52
C ARG A 156 -6.04 7.92 12.54
N GLY A 157 -6.21 6.87 13.37
CA GLY A 157 -7.51 6.19 13.47
C GLY A 157 -7.96 5.54 12.17
N PRO A 158 -9.26 5.28 12.02
CA PRO A 158 -9.82 4.53 10.91
C PRO A 158 -9.78 5.33 9.59
N PHE A 159 -9.77 4.61 8.46
CA PHE A 159 -9.98 5.18 7.13
C PHE A 159 -11.46 5.20 6.79
N HIS A 160 -11.93 6.24 6.12
CA HIS A 160 -13.32 6.41 5.72
C HIS A 160 -13.51 6.22 4.21
N VAL A 161 -14.70 5.79 3.81
CA VAL A 161 -15.07 5.71 2.39
C VAL A 161 -15.14 7.14 1.81
N PRO A 162 -14.50 7.43 0.66
CA PRO A 162 -14.42 8.79 0.12
C PRO A 162 -15.75 9.34 -0.44
N VAL A 163 -16.70 8.46 -0.79
CA VAL A 163 -18.04 8.85 -1.28
C VAL A 163 -19.09 7.88 -0.74
N PRO A 164 -20.36 8.30 -0.57
CA PRO A 164 -21.41 7.47 0.02
C PRO A 164 -22.00 6.40 -0.92
N GLY A 165 -21.57 6.37 -2.20
CA GLY A 165 -22.15 5.48 -3.20
C GLY A 165 -21.70 4.00 -3.06
N PRO A 166 -22.47 3.04 -3.59
CA PRO A 166 -22.09 1.64 -3.60
C PRO A 166 -20.93 1.38 -4.57
N VAL A 167 -20.23 0.26 -4.36
CA VAL A 167 -19.21 -0.25 -5.29
C VAL A 167 -19.89 -0.73 -6.58
N ILE A 168 -19.36 -0.29 -7.73
CA ILE A 168 -19.84 -0.68 -9.07
C ILE A 168 -18.78 -1.42 -9.89
N SER A 169 -17.51 -1.33 -9.50
CA SER A 169 -16.44 -2.12 -10.12
C SER A 169 -15.36 -2.40 -9.09
N GLU A 170 -15.05 -3.68 -8.89
CA GLU A 170 -14.11 -4.15 -7.88
C GLU A 170 -12.65 -4.08 -8.37
N PHE A 171 -11.74 -4.03 -7.41
CA PHE A 171 -10.30 -4.15 -7.60
C PHE A 171 -9.94 -5.48 -8.30
N GLY A 172 -8.93 -5.43 -9.16
CA GLY A 172 -8.38 -6.60 -9.86
C GLY A 172 -9.18 -7.03 -11.09
N LYS A 173 -10.38 -6.48 -11.33
CA LYS A 173 -11.21 -6.81 -12.48
C LYS A 173 -10.43 -6.60 -13.78
N ARG A 174 -10.36 -7.63 -14.62
CA ARG A 174 -9.69 -7.59 -15.92
C ARG A 174 -10.64 -7.02 -16.98
N SER A 175 -10.09 -6.24 -17.91
CA SER A 175 -10.87 -5.68 -19.02
C SER A 175 -10.23 -6.04 -20.35
N ILE A 176 -11.09 -6.36 -21.33
CA ILE A 176 -10.72 -6.53 -22.74
C ILE A 176 -11.42 -5.38 -23.49
N TYR A 177 -10.65 -4.45 -24.06
CA TYR A 177 -11.17 -3.32 -24.80
C TYR A 177 -11.03 -3.58 -26.30
N ASN A 178 -12.15 -3.60 -27.03
CA ASN A 178 -12.16 -3.87 -28.46
C ASN A 178 -11.35 -5.13 -28.82
N GLY A 179 -11.48 -6.22 -28.04
CA GLY A 179 -10.74 -7.47 -28.22
C GLY A 179 -9.29 -7.47 -27.70
N GLN A 180 -8.77 -6.35 -27.19
CA GLN A 180 -7.41 -6.24 -26.67
C GLN A 180 -7.37 -6.29 -25.13
N PRO A 181 -6.60 -7.21 -24.51
CA PRO A 181 -6.42 -7.25 -23.05
C PRO A 181 -5.82 -5.95 -22.52
N ARG A 182 -6.30 -5.48 -21.38
CA ARG A 182 -5.83 -4.31 -20.64
C ARG A 182 -5.29 -4.65 -19.28
N SER A 183 -4.55 -3.70 -18.71
CA SER A 183 -4.11 -3.81 -17.32
C SER A 183 -5.31 -4.02 -16.41
N PRO A 184 -5.18 -4.85 -15.37
CA PRO A 184 -6.25 -5.03 -14.39
C PRO A 184 -6.64 -3.70 -13.73
N HIS A 185 -7.88 -3.62 -13.25
CA HIS A 185 -8.39 -2.48 -12.48
C HIS A 185 -7.63 -2.37 -11.15
N THR A 186 -6.89 -1.29 -10.95
CA THR A 186 -5.99 -1.12 -9.80
C THR A 186 -6.62 -0.37 -8.63
N GLY A 187 -7.94 -0.21 -8.63
CA GLY A 187 -8.73 0.44 -7.59
C GLY A 187 -10.13 -0.14 -7.51
N THR A 188 -10.98 0.55 -6.80
CA THR A 188 -12.41 0.25 -6.68
C THR A 188 -13.19 1.45 -7.16
N ASP A 189 -14.22 1.22 -8.00
CA ASP A 189 -15.08 2.28 -8.51
C ASP A 189 -16.34 2.37 -7.66
N PHE A 190 -16.68 3.58 -7.25
CA PHE A 190 -17.87 3.90 -6.46
C PHE A 190 -18.84 4.72 -7.30
N GLN A 191 -20.13 4.34 -7.26
CA GLN A 191 -21.19 5.12 -7.90
C GLN A 191 -21.26 6.53 -7.29
N GLY A 192 -21.41 7.53 -8.15
CA GLY A 192 -21.61 8.92 -7.74
C GLY A 192 -22.09 9.77 -8.88
N ALA A 193 -23.07 10.64 -8.64
CA ALA A 193 -23.47 11.65 -9.61
C ALA A 193 -22.35 12.69 -9.80
N ILE A 194 -22.29 13.31 -10.99
CA ILE A 194 -21.36 14.43 -11.22
C ILE A 194 -21.58 15.51 -10.15
N GLY A 195 -20.50 15.98 -9.53
CA GLY A 195 -20.54 16.99 -8.49
C GLY A 195 -20.66 16.45 -7.06
N THR A 196 -20.90 15.13 -6.87
CA THR A 196 -20.86 14.53 -5.52
C THR A 196 -19.51 14.82 -4.87
N PRO A 197 -19.46 15.35 -3.62
CA PRO A 197 -18.21 15.62 -2.92
C PRO A 197 -17.39 14.35 -2.71
N VAL A 198 -16.09 14.41 -3.01
CA VAL A 198 -15.09 13.39 -2.71
C VAL A 198 -14.29 13.83 -1.50
N LYS A 199 -14.26 13.00 -0.46
CA LYS A 199 -13.59 13.27 0.80
C LYS A 199 -12.25 12.54 0.90
N ALA A 200 -11.27 13.12 1.59
CA ALA A 200 -10.05 12.44 1.97
C ALA A 200 -10.37 11.31 2.96
N PRO A 201 -9.96 10.05 2.70
CA PRO A 201 -10.25 8.92 3.58
C PRO A 201 -9.53 9.02 4.93
N ASN A 202 -8.42 9.74 4.98
CA ASN A 202 -7.69 10.11 6.19
C ASN A 202 -6.81 11.34 5.89
N ALA A 203 -6.13 11.88 6.91
CA ALA A 203 -5.21 13.00 6.76
C ALA A 203 -4.02 12.63 5.85
N GLY A 204 -3.44 13.64 5.19
CA GLY A 204 -2.32 13.46 4.28
C GLY A 204 -1.90 14.75 3.59
N LYS A 205 -1.00 14.62 2.63
CA LYS A 205 -0.53 15.70 1.78
C LYS A 205 -0.87 15.44 0.31
N VAL A 206 -1.45 16.41 -0.37
CA VAL A 206 -1.73 16.32 -1.81
C VAL A 206 -0.39 16.39 -2.57
N VAL A 207 -0.04 15.32 -3.25
CA VAL A 207 1.22 15.20 -4.02
C VAL A 207 1.01 15.23 -5.53
N LEU A 208 -0.25 15.21 -5.97
CA LEU A 208 -0.66 15.44 -7.34
C LEU A 208 -2.08 16.00 -7.37
N ALA A 209 -2.31 17.05 -8.15
CA ALA A 209 -3.62 17.52 -8.59
C ALA A 209 -3.52 17.94 -10.06
N ALA A 210 -3.81 17.01 -10.98
CA ALA A 210 -3.56 17.21 -12.42
C ALA A 210 -4.56 16.47 -13.30
N ASN A 211 -4.72 16.92 -14.56
CA ASN A 211 -5.46 16.19 -15.57
C ASN A 211 -4.54 15.20 -16.29
N LEU A 212 -4.85 13.90 -16.16
CA LEU A 212 -4.13 12.80 -16.79
C LEU A 212 -4.96 12.19 -17.93
N TYR A 213 -4.29 11.59 -18.91
CA TYR A 213 -4.93 11.10 -20.13
C TYR A 213 -6.01 10.04 -19.86
N TYR A 214 -5.69 9.01 -19.09
CA TYR A 214 -6.62 7.91 -18.80
C TYR A 214 -7.56 8.22 -17.64
N SER A 215 -7.05 8.73 -16.55
CA SER A 215 -7.84 8.96 -15.32
C SER A 215 -8.50 10.33 -15.24
N GLY A 216 -8.29 11.20 -16.23
CA GLY A 216 -8.85 12.55 -16.22
C GLY A 216 -8.32 13.38 -15.05
N ASN A 217 -9.16 14.20 -14.46
CA ASN A 217 -8.78 14.98 -13.29
C ASN A 217 -8.49 14.04 -12.11
N THR A 218 -7.27 14.10 -11.63
CA THR A 218 -6.69 13.14 -10.70
C THR A 218 -6.08 13.84 -9.50
N ILE A 219 -6.34 13.31 -8.31
CA ILE A 219 -5.67 13.70 -7.06
C ILE A 219 -4.94 12.49 -6.50
N ILE A 220 -3.72 12.70 -5.99
CA ILE A 220 -2.99 11.72 -5.17
C ILE A 220 -2.71 12.36 -3.81
N ILE A 221 -3.06 11.64 -2.74
CA ILE A 221 -2.76 12.02 -1.36
C ILE A 221 -1.73 11.04 -0.81
N ASP A 222 -0.61 11.56 -0.32
CA ASP A 222 0.37 10.83 0.50
C ASP A 222 -0.11 10.85 1.95
N HIS A 223 -0.46 9.68 2.48
CA HIS A 223 -0.81 9.50 3.88
C HIS A 223 0.40 9.24 4.78
N GLY A 224 1.58 9.10 4.18
CA GLY A 224 2.82 8.76 4.88
C GLY A 224 3.13 7.26 4.89
N LEU A 225 4.37 6.94 5.23
CA LEU A 225 4.88 5.56 5.30
C LEU A 225 4.69 4.76 3.99
N GLY A 226 4.67 5.45 2.83
CA GLY A 226 4.44 4.83 1.53
C GLY A 226 2.99 4.46 1.21
N MET A 227 2.03 4.97 2.01
CA MET A 227 0.60 4.80 1.76
C MET A 227 0.05 5.97 0.96
N TYR A 228 -0.62 5.67 -0.16
CA TYR A 228 -1.21 6.67 -1.04
C TYR A 228 -2.66 6.35 -1.37
N SER A 229 -3.51 7.38 -1.40
CA SER A 229 -4.83 7.33 -2.07
C SER A 229 -4.75 8.06 -3.40
N TYR A 230 -5.34 7.47 -4.42
CA TYR A 230 -5.43 8.00 -5.77
C TYR A 230 -6.90 8.09 -6.17
N PHE A 231 -7.36 9.27 -6.58
CA PHE A 231 -8.72 9.55 -7.01
C PHE A 231 -8.72 9.96 -8.48
N GLY A 232 -9.48 9.24 -9.30
CA GLY A 232 -9.62 9.53 -10.72
C GLY A 232 -11.01 9.99 -11.13
N HIS A 233 -11.12 10.46 -12.37
CA HIS A 233 -12.34 10.84 -13.09
C HIS A 233 -13.09 12.04 -12.50
N LEU A 234 -12.41 12.89 -11.70
CA LEU A 234 -13.03 14.02 -11.01
C LEU A 234 -13.54 15.07 -11.99
N SER A 235 -14.62 15.79 -11.63
CA SER A 235 -15.11 16.96 -12.37
C SER A 235 -14.41 18.25 -11.94
N ALA A 236 -13.95 18.33 -10.69
CA ALA A 236 -13.27 19.51 -10.15
C ALA A 236 -12.33 19.12 -9.02
N PHE A 237 -11.27 19.92 -8.87
CA PHE A 237 -10.39 19.91 -7.69
C PHE A 237 -10.92 20.90 -6.65
N SER A 238 -10.82 20.54 -5.36
CA SER A 238 -11.07 21.43 -4.22
C SER A 238 -9.78 21.71 -3.44
N VAL A 239 -8.66 21.18 -3.89
CA VAL A 239 -7.32 21.30 -3.30
C VAL A 239 -6.28 21.45 -4.40
N HIS A 240 -5.08 21.87 -4.01
CA HIS A 240 -3.90 22.02 -4.88
C HIS A 240 -2.79 21.08 -4.46
N GLU A 241 -1.86 20.82 -5.36
CA GLU A 241 -0.62 20.09 -5.05
C GLU A 241 0.16 20.86 -3.98
N GLY A 242 0.56 20.16 -2.91
CA GLY A 242 1.24 20.72 -1.75
C GLY A 242 0.35 20.94 -0.53
N ASP A 243 -0.99 20.99 -0.69
CA ASP A 243 -1.90 21.18 0.43
C ASP A 243 -1.87 19.99 1.41
N GLU A 244 -1.95 20.30 2.70
CA GLU A 244 -2.25 19.30 3.73
C GLU A 244 -3.77 19.19 3.87
N VAL A 245 -4.26 17.96 3.98
CA VAL A 245 -5.69 17.68 4.11
C VAL A 245 -5.98 16.88 5.38
N LEU A 246 -7.12 17.18 5.99
CA LEU A 246 -7.63 16.44 7.13
C LEU A 246 -8.55 15.30 6.65
N GLN A 247 -8.79 14.31 7.53
CA GLN A 247 -9.82 13.30 7.29
C GLN A 247 -11.18 13.97 7.02
N ASP A 248 -11.96 13.41 6.10
CA ASP A 248 -13.27 13.90 5.65
C ASP A 248 -13.28 15.27 4.96
N GLN A 249 -12.13 15.93 4.81
CA GLN A 249 -12.03 17.16 4.01
C GLN A 249 -12.41 16.88 2.56
N ILE A 250 -13.23 17.74 1.96
CA ILE A 250 -13.58 17.67 0.54
C ILE A 250 -12.34 18.01 -0.29
N VAL A 251 -11.88 17.06 -1.12
CA VAL A 251 -10.70 17.23 -1.97
C VAL A 251 -11.06 17.42 -3.45
N GLY A 252 -12.26 17.02 -3.85
CA GLY A 252 -12.74 17.18 -5.22
C GLY A 252 -14.21 16.78 -5.36
N LYS A 253 -14.64 16.63 -6.60
CA LYS A 253 -16.02 16.23 -6.93
C LYS A 253 -16.02 15.10 -7.95
N VAL A 254 -16.90 14.12 -7.80
CA VAL A 254 -17.13 13.05 -8.77
C VAL A 254 -17.39 13.64 -10.16
N GLY A 255 -16.86 13.02 -11.18
CA GLY A 255 -17.01 13.43 -12.56
C GLY A 255 -17.06 12.26 -13.53
N ALA A 256 -16.72 12.56 -14.77
CA ALA A 256 -16.61 11.61 -15.88
C ALA A 256 -15.47 12.01 -16.82
N THR A 257 -14.36 12.52 -16.29
CA THR A 257 -13.19 12.92 -17.08
C THR A 257 -12.26 11.74 -17.36
N GLY A 258 -11.50 11.78 -18.46
CA GLY A 258 -10.61 10.69 -18.87
C GLY A 258 -11.35 9.52 -19.55
N LEU A 259 -10.81 8.30 -19.36
CA LEU A 259 -11.38 7.07 -19.93
C LEU A 259 -12.46 6.49 -19.02
N VAL A 260 -13.71 6.81 -19.26
CA VAL A 260 -14.87 6.35 -18.50
C VAL A 260 -16.06 6.02 -19.39
N THR A 261 -16.95 5.17 -18.90
CA THR A 261 -18.25 4.86 -19.52
C THR A 261 -19.40 5.63 -18.87
N GLY A 262 -19.17 6.31 -17.75
CA GLY A 262 -20.16 7.08 -17.03
C GLY A 262 -19.60 7.65 -15.72
N PRO A 263 -20.37 8.52 -15.03
CA PRO A 263 -19.90 9.16 -13.80
C PRO A 263 -19.65 8.16 -12.66
N HIS A 264 -18.48 8.24 -12.05
CA HIS A 264 -18.11 7.47 -10.87
C HIS A 264 -16.84 8.04 -10.22
N LEU A 265 -16.54 7.61 -9.00
CA LEU A 265 -15.22 7.80 -8.38
C LEU A 265 -14.39 6.54 -8.55
N HIS A 266 -13.23 6.66 -9.18
CA HIS A 266 -12.16 5.66 -9.09
C HIS A 266 -11.30 5.97 -7.86
N TRP A 267 -11.20 5.01 -6.90
CA TRP A 267 -10.30 5.11 -5.75
C TRP A 267 -9.32 3.94 -5.73
N SER A 268 -8.03 4.24 -5.80
CA SER A 268 -6.92 3.28 -5.67
C SER A 268 -6.14 3.53 -4.40
N VAL A 269 -5.55 2.47 -3.85
CA VAL A 269 -4.60 2.54 -2.73
C VAL A 269 -3.28 1.89 -3.13
N ARG A 270 -2.16 2.52 -2.71
CA ARG A 270 -0.81 1.98 -2.81
C ARG A 270 -0.20 1.85 -1.43
N LEU A 271 0.52 0.77 -1.22
CA LEU A 271 1.38 0.57 -0.04
C LEU A 271 2.79 0.25 -0.53
N VAL A 272 3.74 1.18 -0.36
CA VAL A 272 5.14 1.01 -0.82
C VAL A 272 5.18 0.52 -2.27
N GLY A 273 4.44 1.22 -3.17
CA GLY A 273 4.31 0.86 -4.58
C GLY A 273 3.37 -0.30 -4.89
N THR A 274 3.06 -1.19 -3.96
CA THR A 274 2.15 -2.33 -4.19
C THR A 274 0.71 -1.87 -4.38
N ARG A 275 -0.01 -2.54 -5.30
CA ARG A 275 -1.42 -2.27 -5.60
C ARG A 275 -2.30 -3.11 -4.69
N VAL A 276 -3.11 -2.43 -3.88
CA VAL A 276 -4.01 -3.10 -2.93
C VAL A 276 -5.46 -2.66 -3.10
N ASP A 277 -6.38 -3.52 -2.77
CA ASP A 277 -7.82 -3.24 -2.78
C ASP A 277 -8.15 -2.24 -1.65
N PRO A 278 -8.73 -1.07 -1.97
CA PRO A 278 -9.17 -0.12 -0.96
C PRO A 278 -10.12 -0.73 0.08
N LEU A 279 -10.95 -1.71 -0.33
CA LEU A 279 -11.86 -2.40 0.59
C LEU A 279 -11.11 -3.31 1.57
N SER A 280 -9.93 -3.83 1.20
CA SER A 280 -9.08 -4.56 2.13
C SER A 280 -8.49 -3.64 3.20
N LEU A 281 -8.03 -2.44 2.80
CA LEU A 281 -7.60 -1.42 3.77
C LEU A 281 -8.74 -1.05 4.74
N LEU A 282 -9.94 -0.78 4.21
CA LEU A 282 -11.11 -0.47 5.02
C LEU A 282 -11.54 -1.61 5.97
N SER A 283 -11.34 -2.87 5.57
CA SER A 283 -11.68 -4.01 6.43
C SER A 283 -10.80 -4.13 7.67
N LEU A 284 -9.58 -3.59 7.63
CA LEU A 284 -8.61 -3.62 8.72
C LEU A 284 -8.59 -2.30 9.50
N LEU A 285 -8.67 -1.19 8.82
CA LEU A 285 -8.51 0.15 9.37
C LEU A 285 -9.74 1.05 9.16
N GLY A 286 -10.86 0.53 8.68
CA GLY A 286 -12.12 1.26 8.52
C GLY A 286 -13.08 1.05 9.69
N LYS A 287 -14.02 1.96 9.85
CA LYS A 287 -15.22 1.80 10.69
C LYS A 287 -16.43 2.31 9.93
#